data_deefde7d82876637f6f9ba43e9d7e8c8
#
_entry.id   deefde7d82876637f6f9ba43e9d7e8c8
#
_cell.length_a   1.000
_cell.length_b   1.000
_cell.length_c   1.000
_cell.angle_alpha   90.00
_cell.angle_beta   90.00
_cell.angle_gamma   90.00
#
_symmetry.space_group_name_H-M   'P 1'
#
loop_
_entity.id
_entity.type
_entity.pdbx_description
1 polymer ?
#
loop_
_entity_poly.entity_id
_entity_poly.type
_entity_poly.pdbx_seq_one_letter_code
_entity_poly.pdbx_strand_id
1 'polypeptide(L)'
;MTERKSINFTNVKINKKKKKLPKQKEKKEAQNETEEKEGEKKNDTKQNNKKPKAKIPMPWDVSNFRLNYSFTEFSHRDINTRQDIQRNYLGSINYQYSPNIKPLEPFKKVNFIRRSKWLRLLRDFNFYYLPKQIAIRNNVNRTYNIFSTRYNFPGGENFEVPQYGKQFNWDRNYDFKYDLTKSLKFDLQATNS
;
A
#
# COMPACT_ATOMS: atom_id res chain seq x y z
N MET A 1 -11.21 0.56 40.25
CA MET A 1 -10.17 -0.23 39.52
C MET A 1 -10.34 0.01 38.05
N THR A 2 -9.26 0.33 37.33
CA THR A 2 -9.29 0.65 35.89
C THR A 2 -8.28 -0.24 35.17
N GLU A 3 -8.72 -0.92 34.13
CA GLU A 3 -7.87 -1.77 33.29
C GLU A 3 -7.96 -1.34 31.84
N ARG A 4 -6.83 -1.39 31.11
CA ARG A 4 -6.79 -1.13 29.68
C ARG A 4 -6.00 -2.22 28.98
N LYS A 5 -6.60 -2.80 27.95
CA LYS A 5 -5.96 -3.81 27.09
C LYS A 5 -5.96 -3.32 25.65
N SER A 6 -4.88 -3.51 24.93
CA SER A 6 -4.80 -3.16 23.51
C SER A 6 -3.99 -4.17 22.73
N ILE A 7 -4.45 -4.46 21.50
CA ILE A 7 -3.77 -5.30 20.54
C ILE A 7 -3.76 -4.52 19.21
N ASN A 8 -2.58 -4.32 18.64
CA ASN A 8 -2.43 -3.54 17.42
C ASN A 8 -1.59 -4.31 16.40
N PHE A 9 -2.14 -4.54 15.22
CA PHE A 9 -1.44 -5.02 14.05
C PHE A 9 -1.46 -3.91 13.00
N THR A 10 -0.33 -3.29 12.76
CA THR A 10 -0.23 -2.16 11.83
C THR A 10 0.61 -2.52 10.63
N ASN A 11 0.15 -2.10 9.44
CA ASN A 11 0.88 -2.22 8.19
C ASN A 11 1.31 -3.65 7.85
N VAL A 12 0.44 -4.63 8.10
CA VAL A 12 0.68 -6.01 7.69
C VAL A 12 0.68 -6.08 6.17
N LYS A 13 1.82 -6.45 5.59
CA LYS A 13 2.05 -6.49 4.16
C LYS A 13 2.77 -7.77 3.78
N ILE A 14 2.31 -8.41 2.71
CA ILE A 14 2.99 -9.57 2.14
C ILE A 14 3.98 -9.09 1.08
N ASN A 15 5.27 -9.21 1.36
CA ASN A 15 6.32 -8.88 0.41
C ASN A 15 6.78 -10.14 -0.34
N LYS A 16 6.84 -10.07 -1.66
CA LYS A 16 7.48 -11.13 -2.47
C LYS A 16 8.96 -11.20 -2.11
N LYS A 17 9.45 -12.38 -1.76
CA LYS A 17 10.90 -12.61 -1.57
C LYS A 17 11.63 -12.23 -2.85
N LYS A 18 12.51 -11.22 -2.80
CA LYS A 18 13.44 -10.96 -3.88
C LYS A 18 14.35 -12.20 -3.98
N LYS A 19 14.39 -12.86 -5.14
CA LYS A 19 15.39 -13.90 -5.41
C LYS A 19 16.75 -13.25 -5.19
N LYS A 20 17.50 -13.71 -4.17
CA LYS A 20 18.90 -13.30 -3.99
C LYS A 20 19.64 -13.77 -5.24
N LEU A 21 20.21 -12.86 -6.00
CA LEU A 21 21.21 -13.23 -7.00
C LEU A 21 22.34 -13.97 -6.27
N PRO A 22 22.88 -15.04 -6.86
CA PRO A 22 24.02 -15.73 -6.29
C PRO A 22 25.15 -14.70 -6.12
N LYS A 23 25.65 -14.58 -4.89
CA LYS A 23 26.87 -13.80 -4.62
C LYS A 23 27.98 -14.44 -5.43
N GLN A 24 28.57 -13.72 -6.36
CA GLN A 24 29.85 -14.08 -6.92
C GLN A 24 30.84 -14.16 -5.75
N LYS A 25 31.43 -15.35 -5.56
CA LYS A 25 32.53 -15.54 -4.63
C LYS A 25 33.67 -14.65 -5.10
N GLU A 26 33.98 -13.60 -4.35
CA GLU A 26 35.25 -12.91 -4.44
C GLU A 26 36.35 -13.92 -4.11
N LYS A 27 37.05 -14.40 -5.11
CA LYS A 27 38.35 -15.00 -4.93
C LYS A 27 39.30 -13.85 -4.58
N LYS A 28 39.70 -13.80 -3.33
CA LYS A 28 40.92 -13.16 -2.90
C LYS A 28 42.06 -14.08 -3.37
N GLU A 29 42.80 -13.71 -4.34
CA GLU A 29 44.11 -14.24 -4.57
C GLU A 29 45.13 -13.08 -4.45
N ALA A 30 46.07 -13.38 -3.61
CA ALA A 30 47.20 -12.54 -3.20
C ALA A 30 48.09 -12.15 -4.36
N GLN A 31 48.75 -11.02 -4.14
CA GLN A 31 49.86 -10.42 -4.85
C GLN A 31 50.92 -11.43 -5.25
N ASN A 32 51.41 -11.35 -6.48
CA ASN A 32 52.83 -11.30 -6.74
C ASN A 32 53.12 -10.63 -8.10
N GLU A 33 54.08 -9.75 -8.01
CA GLU A 33 54.73 -8.95 -9.05
C GLU A 33 55.36 -9.81 -10.15
N THR A 34 55.31 -9.40 -11.38
CA THR A 34 56.51 -9.17 -12.21
C THR A 34 56.12 -8.90 -13.69
N GLU A 35 56.71 -7.90 -14.17
CA GLU A 35 56.95 -7.27 -15.45
C GLU A 35 56.70 -7.99 -16.79
N GLU A 36 56.27 -7.17 -17.73
CA GLU A 36 56.65 -6.98 -19.14
C GLU A 36 56.03 -7.81 -20.28
N LYS A 37 55.53 -7.04 -21.22
CA LYS A 37 55.57 -7.07 -22.68
C LYS A 37 54.26 -7.32 -23.45
N GLU A 38 53.89 -6.23 -24.10
CA GLU A 38 53.34 -6.02 -25.45
C GLU A 38 52.61 -7.20 -26.14
N GLY A 39 51.39 -6.89 -26.59
CA GLY A 39 50.69 -7.68 -27.59
C GLY A 39 49.22 -7.27 -27.75
N GLU A 40 48.94 -6.32 -28.63
CA GLU A 40 47.61 -5.97 -29.10
C GLU A 40 46.80 -7.21 -29.51
N LYS A 41 45.60 -7.38 -28.90
CA LYS A 41 44.47 -7.97 -29.60
C LYS A 41 43.17 -7.43 -28.95
N LYS A 42 42.52 -6.54 -29.68
CA LYS A 42 41.15 -6.12 -29.48
C LYS A 42 40.23 -7.35 -29.48
N ASN A 43 39.66 -7.68 -28.35
CA ASN A 43 38.53 -8.53 -28.25
C ASN A 43 37.38 -7.73 -27.60
N ASP A 44 36.49 -7.22 -28.46
CA ASP A 44 35.19 -6.64 -28.09
C ASP A 44 34.33 -7.67 -27.36
N THR A 45 34.55 -7.85 -26.07
CA THR A 45 33.60 -8.57 -25.22
C THR A 45 32.53 -7.57 -24.78
N LYS A 46 31.51 -7.42 -25.62
CA LYS A 46 30.25 -6.77 -25.25
C LYS A 46 29.69 -7.47 -24.01
N GLN A 47 30.05 -7.01 -22.82
CA GLN A 47 29.35 -7.37 -21.60
C GLN A 47 27.95 -6.85 -21.70
N ASN A 48 27.01 -7.75 -22.04
CA ASN A 48 25.58 -7.54 -21.99
C ASN A 48 25.12 -7.40 -20.53
N ASN A 49 25.44 -6.28 -19.90
CA ASN A 49 24.84 -5.85 -18.65
C ASN A 49 23.37 -5.48 -18.89
N LYS A 50 22.54 -6.48 -19.21
CA LYS A 50 21.09 -6.33 -19.17
C LYS A 50 20.69 -6.14 -17.70
N LYS A 51 20.62 -4.88 -17.25
CA LYS A 51 19.93 -4.53 -16.01
C LYS A 51 18.59 -5.25 -16.03
N PRO A 52 18.23 -6.01 -14.97
CA PRO A 52 16.94 -6.71 -14.93
C PRO A 52 15.83 -5.67 -15.13
N LYS A 53 15.07 -5.80 -16.19
CA LYS A 53 13.91 -4.93 -16.46
C LYS A 53 13.01 -5.04 -15.23
N ALA A 54 12.80 -3.93 -14.53
CA ALA A 54 11.88 -3.87 -13.41
C ALA A 54 10.50 -4.33 -13.93
N LYS A 55 10.02 -5.46 -13.42
CA LYS A 55 8.69 -5.96 -13.78
C LYS A 55 7.67 -4.96 -13.29
N ILE A 56 6.80 -4.51 -14.17
CA ILE A 56 5.66 -3.65 -13.81
C ILE A 56 4.83 -4.44 -12.79
N PRO A 57 4.53 -3.90 -11.60
CA PRO A 57 3.68 -4.59 -10.64
C PRO A 57 2.30 -4.83 -11.26
N MET A 58 1.73 -6.01 -11.05
CA MET A 58 0.40 -6.32 -11.54
C MET A 58 -0.67 -5.79 -10.58
N PRO A 59 -1.86 -5.37 -11.08
CA PRO A 59 -2.94 -4.86 -10.22
C PRO A 59 -3.37 -5.85 -9.13
N TRP A 60 -3.43 -7.15 -9.46
CA TRP A 60 -3.82 -8.24 -8.53
C TRP A 60 -2.70 -8.71 -7.61
N ASP A 61 -1.60 -7.99 -7.55
CA ASP A 61 -0.49 -8.38 -6.67
C ASP A 61 -0.85 -8.15 -5.20
N VAL A 62 -0.67 -9.18 -4.37
CA VAL A 62 -0.93 -9.11 -2.93
C VAL A 62 -0.08 -8.03 -2.24
N SER A 63 1.06 -7.69 -2.81
CA SER A 63 1.92 -6.61 -2.30
C SER A 63 1.27 -5.22 -2.32
N ASN A 64 0.16 -5.05 -3.08
CA ASN A 64 -0.60 -3.80 -3.15
C ASN A 64 -1.56 -3.63 -1.97
N PHE A 65 -1.78 -4.69 -1.18
CA PHE A 65 -2.67 -4.66 -0.03
C PHE A 65 -1.91 -4.38 1.27
N ARG A 66 -2.55 -3.61 2.14
CA ARG A 66 -2.10 -3.34 3.51
C ARG A 66 -3.27 -3.56 4.45
N LEU A 67 -3.04 -4.29 5.51
CA LEU A 67 -4.02 -4.58 6.54
C LEU A 67 -3.59 -3.92 7.85
N ASN A 68 -4.53 -3.25 8.52
CA ASN A 68 -4.36 -2.77 9.88
C ASN A 68 -5.55 -3.27 10.71
N TYR A 69 -5.25 -3.67 11.93
CA TYR A 69 -6.26 -4.04 12.91
C TYR A 69 -5.84 -3.52 14.28
N SER A 70 -6.78 -2.92 15.00
CA SER A 70 -6.59 -2.46 16.37
C SER A 70 -7.79 -2.84 17.19
N PHE A 71 -7.52 -3.42 18.35
CA PHE A 71 -8.50 -3.69 19.39
C PHE A 71 -8.07 -2.98 20.65
N THR A 72 -9.00 -2.26 21.28
CA THR A 72 -8.79 -1.62 22.57
C THR A 72 -9.99 -1.90 23.46
N GLU A 73 -9.72 -2.39 24.67
CA GLU A 73 -10.70 -2.58 25.73
C GLU A 73 -10.32 -1.70 26.91
N PHE A 74 -11.26 -0.91 27.37
CA PHE A 74 -11.19 -0.15 28.60
C PHE A 74 -12.25 -0.67 29.55
N SER A 75 -11.88 -1.00 30.78
CA SER A 75 -12.78 -1.48 31.82
C SER A 75 -12.57 -0.64 33.09
N HIS A 76 -13.64 -0.05 33.58
CA HIS A 76 -13.65 0.73 34.81
C HIS A 76 -14.71 0.21 35.78
N ARG A 77 -14.35 0.12 37.05
CA ARG A 77 -15.23 -0.25 38.17
C ARG A 77 -14.96 0.66 39.37
N ASP A 78 -16.04 1.13 39.96
CA ASP A 78 -16.01 2.05 41.10
C ASP A 78 -17.13 1.71 42.11
N ILE A 79 -17.23 2.45 43.22
CA ILE A 79 -18.27 2.28 44.25
C ILE A 79 -19.66 2.46 43.63
N ASN A 80 -19.82 3.44 42.75
CA ASN A 80 -21.08 3.80 42.11
C ASN A 80 -21.30 3.09 40.75
N THR A 81 -20.18 2.65 40.15
CA THR A 81 -20.18 2.00 38.82
C THR A 81 -19.85 0.53 38.96
N ARG A 82 -20.81 -0.34 38.66
CA ARG A 82 -20.55 -1.77 38.67
C ARG A 82 -19.67 -2.19 37.53
N GLN A 83 -19.94 -1.63 36.34
CA GLN A 83 -19.23 -1.99 35.14
C GLN A 83 -19.34 -0.87 34.10
N ASP A 84 -18.21 -0.39 33.63
CA ASP A 84 -18.09 0.44 32.44
C ASP A 84 -17.03 -0.22 31.56
N ILE A 85 -17.49 -0.85 30.47
CA ILE A 85 -16.64 -1.51 29.50
C ILE A 85 -16.82 -0.84 28.16
N GLN A 86 -15.72 -0.37 27.59
CA GLN A 86 -15.68 0.21 26.26
C GLN A 86 -14.74 -0.61 25.39
N ARG A 87 -15.25 -1.15 24.27
CA ARG A 87 -14.50 -1.94 23.30
C ARG A 87 -14.52 -1.25 21.95
N ASN A 88 -13.34 -0.95 21.45
CA ASN A 88 -13.16 -0.37 20.12
C ASN A 88 -12.43 -1.37 19.22
N TYR A 89 -13.03 -1.66 18.08
CA TYR A 89 -12.48 -2.49 17.02
C TYR A 89 -12.27 -1.61 15.80
N LEU A 90 -11.02 -1.43 15.38
CA LEU A 90 -10.66 -0.70 14.18
C LEU A 90 -10.04 -1.67 13.19
N GLY A 91 -10.61 -1.77 12.00
CA GLY A 91 -10.07 -2.56 10.91
C GLY A 91 -9.88 -1.68 9.68
N SER A 92 -8.75 -1.79 8.97
CA SER A 92 -8.62 -1.15 7.69
C SER A 92 -7.93 -2.05 6.67
N ILE A 93 -8.48 -2.07 5.46
CA ILE A 93 -7.92 -2.74 4.30
C ILE A 93 -7.67 -1.69 3.24
N ASN A 94 -6.40 -1.46 2.94
CA ASN A 94 -5.97 -0.48 1.96
C ASN A 94 -5.35 -1.18 0.76
N TYR A 95 -5.90 -0.94 -0.43
CA TYR A 95 -5.34 -1.34 -1.70
C TYR A 95 -4.74 -0.12 -2.38
N GLN A 96 -3.50 -0.23 -2.85
CA GLN A 96 -2.84 0.83 -3.60
C GLN A 96 -2.03 0.25 -4.75
N TYR A 97 -2.41 0.64 -5.96
CA TYR A 97 -1.71 0.31 -7.18
C TYR A 97 -1.24 1.58 -7.86
N SER A 98 0.06 1.75 -8.05
CA SER A 98 0.65 2.93 -8.71
C SER A 98 1.85 2.48 -9.56
N PRO A 99 1.61 1.97 -10.78
CA PRO A 99 2.67 1.54 -11.66
C PRO A 99 3.41 2.74 -12.25
N ASN A 100 4.74 2.65 -12.34
CA ASN A 100 5.54 3.64 -13.05
C ASN A 100 5.61 3.27 -14.53
N ILE A 101 4.75 3.90 -15.34
CA ILE A 101 4.59 3.59 -16.75
C ILE A 101 5.05 4.76 -17.59
N LYS A 102 5.77 4.44 -18.66
CA LYS A 102 6.12 5.42 -19.68
C LYS A 102 5.00 5.52 -20.71
N PRO A 103 4.72 6.71 -21.25
CA PRO A 103 3.73 6.88 -22.31
C PRO A 103 4.16 6.09 -23.56
N LEU A 104 3.18 5.50 -24.24
CA LEU A 104 3.36 4.94 -25.56
C LEU A 104 3.30 6.06 -26.58
N GLU A 105 4.33 6.18 -27.40
CA GLU A 105 4.44 7.17 -28.47
C GLU A 105 4.56 6.38 -29.82
N PRO A 106 3.43 5.85 -30.37
CA PRO A 106 3.48 4.91 -31.48
C PRO A 106 4.03 5.54 -32.77
N PHE A 107 3.75 6.81 -32.98
CA PHE A 107 4.08 7.49 -34.23
C PHE A 107 5.43 8.23 -34.24
N LYS A 108 6.13 8.27 -33.09
CA LYS A 108 7.41 9.00 -32.96
C LYS A 108 8.53 8.42 -33.87
N LYS A 109 8.48 7.11 -34.16
CA LYS A 109 9.50 6.42 -34.96
C LYS A 109 9.20 6.37 -36.46
N VAL A 110 8.02 6.80 -36.90
CA VAL A 110 7.60 6.73 -38.29
C VAL A 110 8.22 7.89 -39.07
N ASN A 111 9.14 7.58 -39.99
CA ASN A 111 9.90 8.57 -40.76
C ASN A 111 9.01 9.49 -41.61
N PHE A 112 7.92 8.97 -42.18
CA PHE A 112 6.97 9.75 -42.97
C PHE A 112 6.29 10.85 -42.14
N ILE A 113 5.84 10.52 -40.93
CA ILE A 113 5.17 11.49 -40.03
C ILE A 113 6.18 12.54 -39.52
N ARG A 114 7.44 12.14 -39.32
CA ARG A 114 8.48 13.03 -38.84
C ARG A 114 8.85 14.12 -39.86
N ARG A 115 8.72 13.83 -41.13
CA ARG A 115 9.10 14.72 -42.24
C ARG A 115 8.03 15.78 -42.57
N SER A 116 6.76 15.54 -42.22
CA SER A 116 5.65 16.42 -42.52
C SER A 116 5.34 17.37 -41.36
N LYS A 117 5.27 18.67 -41.63
CA LYS A 117 4.88 19.70 -40.67
C LYS A 117 3.41 19.58 -40.25
N TRP A 118 2.54 19.13 -41.14
CA TRP A 118 1.10 18.97 -40.92
C TRP A 118 0.77 17.80 -40.00
N LEU A 119 1.62 16.78 -39.96
CA LEU A 119 1.43 15.59 -39.14
C LEU A 119 2.07 15.69 -37.76
N ARG A 120 2.43 16.91 -37.33
CA ARG A 120 3.07 17.16 -36.02
C ARG A 120 2.21 16.69 -34.85
N LEU A 121 0.88 16.92 -34.91
CA LEU A 121 -0.08 16.46 -33.91
C LEU A 121 -0.09 14.94 -33.77
N LEU A 122 -0.04 14.22 -34.89
CA LEU A 122 0.05 12.77 -34.86
C LEU A 122 1.39 12.26 -34.33
N ARG A 123 2.49 12.95 -34.66
CA ARG A 123 3.82 12.61 -34.14
C ARG A 123 3.92 12.74 -32.62
N ASP A 124 3.31 13.79 -32.09
CA ASP A 124 3.34 14.10 -30.67
C ASP A 124 2.25 13.38 -29.87
N PHE A 125 1.43 12.55 -30.58
CA PHE A 125 0.40 11.72 -29.95
C PHE A 125 1.03 10.72 -28.99
N ASN A 126 0.52 10.69 -27.77
CA ASN A 126 0.98 9.81 -26.71
C ASN A 126 -0.21 9.36 -25.88
N PHE A 127 -0.16 8.13 -25.39
CA PHE A 127 -1.17 7.63 -24.48
C PHE A 127 -0.58 6.67 -23.45
N TYR A 128 -1.23 6.59 -22.31
CA TYR A 128 -0.94 5.63 -21.26
C TYR A 128 -2.00 4.54 -21.28
N TYR A 129 -1.59 3.28 -21.27
CA TYR A 129 -2.50 2.12 -21.34
C TYR A 129 -2.94 1.62 -19.97
N LEU A 130 -2.31 2.07 -18.88
CA LEU A 130 -2.67 1.71 -17.51
C LEU A 130 -2.92 2.98 -16.68
N PRO A 131 -3.78 2.88 -15.66
CA PRO A 131 -4.02 4.00 -14.77
C PRO A 131 -2.74 4.35 -13.98
N LYS A 132 -2.59 5.61 -13.68
CA LYS A 132 -1.48 6.14 -12.89
C LYS A 132 -1.56 5.71 -11.43
N GLN A 133 -2.78 5.70 -10.87
CA GLN A 133 -3.03 5.30 -9.51
C GLN A 133 -4.44 4.78 -9.33
N ILE A 134 -4.56 3.66 -8.61
CA ILE A 134 -5.81 3.16 -8.06
C ILE A 134 -5.57 2.99 -6.56
N ALA A 135 -6.35 3.67 -5.73
CA ALA A 135 -6.32 3.47 -4.29
C ALA A 135 -7.74 3.26 -3.76
N ILE A 136 -7.90 2.22 -2.97
CA ILE A 136 -9.16 1.87 -2.30
C ILE A 136 -8.83 1.72 -0.81
N ARG A 137 -9.51 2.51 0.02
CA ARG A 137 -9.35 2.47 1.46
C ARG A 137 -10.69 2.11 2.10
N ASN A 138 -10.69 1.03 2.83
CA ASN A 138 -11.84 0.58 3.62
C ASN A 138 -11.48 0.66 5.09
N ASN A 139 -12.21 1.45 5.86
CA ASN A 139 -12.05 1.57 7.30
C ASN A 139 -13.34 1.12 7.98
N VAL A 140 -13.23 0.20 8.89
CA VAL A 140 -14.33 -0.30 9.71
C VAL A 140 -14.04 0.08 11.16
N ASN A 141 -14.98 0.78 11.78
CA ASN A 141 -14.95 1.12 13.19
C ASN A 141 -16.19 0.55 13.88
N ARG A 142 -15.97 -0.30 14.87
CA ARG A 142 -17.05 -0.85 15.71
C ARG A 142 -16.76 -0.54 17.16
N THR A 143 -17.68 0.20 17.79
CA THR A 143 -17.66 0.50 19.21
C THR A 143 -18.75 -0.28 19.92
N TYR A 144 -18.40 -0.85 21.06
CA TYR A 144 -19.32 -1.54 21.94
C TYR A 144 -19.08 -1.08 23.37
N ASN A 145 -20.15 -0.52 23.98
CA ASN A 145 -20.11 0.01 25.34
C ASN A 145 -21.13 -0.72 26.20
N ILE A 146 -20.71 -1.08 27.42
CA ILE A 146 -21.58 -1.61 28.46
C ILE A 146 -21.39 -0.72 29.67
N PHE A 147 -22.50 -0.15 30.14
CA PHE A 147 -22.51 0.67 31.34
C PHE A 147 -23.56 0.17 32.32
N SER A 148 -23.18 -0.01 33.60
CA SER A 148 -24.08 -0.45 34.67
C SER A 148 -23.68 0.25 35.97
N THR A 149 -24.65 0.87 36.62
CA THR A 149 -24.51 1.55 37.92
C THR A 149 -24.89 0.62 39.07
N ARG A 150 -24.35 0.88 40.26
CA ARG A 150 -24.76 0.22 41.47
C ARG A 150 -25.76 1.11 42.22
N TYR A 151 -26.90 0.53 42.53
CA TYR A 151 -27.85 1.18 43.44
C TYR A 151 -27.61 0.66 44.87
N ASN A 152 -27.11 1.51 45.72
CA ASN A 152 -26.88 1.18 47.13
C ASN A 152 -28.09 1.58 47.99
N PHE A 153 -29.30 0.99 47.71
CA PHE A 153 -30.44 1.17 48.54
C PHE A 153 -30.54 0.07 49.63
N PRO A 154 -30.65 0.41 50.91
CA PRO A 154 -30.86 -0.59 51.95
C PRO A 154 -32.27 -1.19 51.76
N GLY A 155 -32.38 -2.48 51.43
CA GLY A 155 -33.66 -3.23 51.38
C GLY A 155 -34.32 -3.33 50.02
N GLY A 156 -33.74 -2.87 48.93
CA GLY A 156 -34.23 -3.04 47.57
C GLY A 156 -33.58 -4.18 46.83
N GLU A 157 -34.37 -4.99 46.11
CA GLU A 157 -33.78 -5.90 45.09
C GLU A 157 -33.03 -5.07 44.06
N ASN A 158 -31.73 -5.38 43.88
CA ASN A 158 -30.87 -4.67 42.96
C ASN A 158 -31.23 -5.01 41.51
N PHE A 159 -32.18 -4.31 40.95
CA PHE A 159 -32.49 -4.34 39.53
C PHE A 159 -31.44 -3.50 38.79
N GLU A 160 -30.30 -4.11 38.54
CA GLU A 160 -29.23 -3.48 37.73
C GLU A 160 -29.47 -3.78 36.25
N VAL A 161 -30.04 -2.81 35.54
CA VAL A 161 -30.20 -2.93 34.07
C VAL A 161 -28.95 -2.39 33.37
N PRO A 162 -28.11 -3.24 32.77
CA PRO A 162 -26.98 -2.78 32.00
C PRO A 162 -27.46 -2.08 30.73
N GLN A 163 -26.87 -0.92 30.44
CA GLN A 163 -27.08 -0.18 29.20
C GLN A 163 -26.05 -0.61 28.18
N TYR A 164 -26.48 -0.85 26.96
CA TYR A 164 -25.64 -1.29 25.84
C TYR A 164 -25.64 -0.24 24.75
N GLY A 165 -24.43 0.24 24.41
CA GLY A 165 -24.21 1.08 23.23
C GLY A 165 -23.47 0.29 22.16
N LYS A 166 -23.97 0.33 20.93
CA LYS A 166 -23.33 -0.30 19.77
C LYS A 166 -23.30 0.69 18.62
N GLN A 167 -22.14 0.89 18.07
CA GLN A 167 -21.94 1.75 16.88
C GLN A 167 -21.10 1.00 15.87
N PHE A 168 -21.48 1.10 14.61
CA PHE A 168 -20.75 0.52 13.49
C PHE A 168 -20.67 1.56 12.37
N ASN A 169 -19.46 1.90 11.97
CA ASN A 169 -19.18 2.79 10.84
C ASN A 169 -18.31 2.06 9.84
N TRP A 170 -18.63 2.18 8.57
CA TRP A 170 -17.87 1.62 7.47
C TRP A 170 -17.59 2.66 6.41
N ASP A 171 -16.40 3.26 6.44
CA ASP A 171 -15.96 4.30 5.52
C ASP A 171 -15.19 3.70 4.36
N ARG A 172 -15.55 4.06 3.14
CA ARG A 172 -14.94 3.62 1.90
C ARG A 172 -14.53 4.82 1.08
N ASN A 173 -13.24 4.89 0.75
CA ASN A 173 -12.68 5.94 -0.09
C ASN A 173 -12.05 5.31 -1.33
N TYR A 174 -12.39 5.84 -2.49
CA TYR A 174 -11.91 5.42 -3.80
C TYR A 174 -11.18 6.57 -4.47
N ASP A 175 -9.92 6.37 -4.84
CA ASP A 175 -9.13 7.32 -5.60
C ASP A 175 -8.68 6.65 -6.90
N PHE A 176 -9.09 7.19 -8.03
CA PHE A 176 -8.71 6.72 -9.35
C PHE A 176 -8.10 7.86 -10.14
N LYS A 177 -6.83 7.71 -10.56
CA LYS A 177 -6.12 8.68 -11.39
C LYS A 177 -5.67 8.03 -12.69
N TYR A 178 -6.10 8.61 -13.80
CA TYR A 178 -5.75 8.11 -15.12
C TYR A 178 -5.29 9.25 -16.02
N ASP A 179 -4.02 9.24 -16.37
CA ASP A 179 -3.47 10.14 -17.37
C ASP A 179 -3.69 9.45 -18.73
N LEU A 180 -4.71 9.86 -19.52
CA LEU A 180 -4.95 9.29 -20.84
C LEU A 180 -3.84 9.71 -21.80
N THR A 181 -3.46 10.97 -21.75
CA THR A 181 -2.34 11.55 -22.51
C THR A 181 -1.52 12.43 -21.58
N LYS A 182 -0.40 12.98 -22.03
CA LYS A 182 0.37 13.97 -21.26
C LYS A 182 -0.46 15.22 -20.91
N SER A 183 -1.43 15.56 -21.75
CA SER A 183 -2.29 16.74 -21.61
C SER A 183 -3.65 16.45 -21.00
N LEU A 184 -4.19 15.24 -21.19
CA LEU A 184 -5.51 14.84 -20.70
C LEU A 184 -5.36 13.93 -19.49
N LYS A 185 -5.80 14.41 -18.34
CA LYS A 185 -5.77 13.72 -17.05
C LYS A 185 -7.18 13.59 -16.51
N PHE A 186 -7.47 12.45 -15.95
CA PHE A 186 -8.74 12.13 -15.33
C PHE A 186 -8.52 11.73 -13.88
N ASP A 187 -9.14 12.46 -12.96
CA ASP A 187 -9.09 12.23 -11.52
C ASP A 187 -10.51 12.01 -10.99
N LEU A 188 -10.77 10.85 -10.43
CA LEU A 188 -12.04 10.50 -9.78
C LEU A 188 -11.79 10.22 -8.31
N GLN A 189 -12.57 10.85 -7.44
CA GLN A 189 -12.61 10.57 -6.01
C GLN A 189 -14.03 10.32 -5.58
N ALA A 190 -14.25 9.25 -4.83
CA ALA A 190 -15.55 8.91 -4.27
C ALA A 190 -15.40 8.49 -2.80
N THR A 191 -16.32 8.94 -1.96
CA THR A 191 -16.40 8.59 -0.54
C THR A 191 -17.79 8.08 -0.22
N ASN A 192 -17.86 7.02 0.57
CA ASN A 192 -19.11 6.44 1.06
C ASN A 192 -18.90 6.03 2.53
N SER A 193 -19.86 6.38 3.38
CA SER A 193 -19.89 6.05 4.82
C SER A 193 -21.26 5.53 5.23
#